data_b4135df0fc029154b98272d1f02c4f9e
#
_entry.id   b4135df0fc029154b98272d1f02c4f9e
#
_cell.length_a   1.000
_cell.length_b   1.000
_cell.length_c   1.000
_cell.angle_alpha   90.00
_cell.angle_beta   90.00
_cell.angle_gamma   90.00
#
_symmetry.space_group_name_H-M   'P 1'
#
loop_
_entity.id
_entity.type
_entity.pdbx_description
1 polymer ?
#
loop_
_entity_poly.entity_id
_entity_poly.type
_entity_poly.pdbx_seq_one_letter_code
_entity_poly.pdbx_strand_id
1 'polypeptide(L)'
;MSKISRMLMVMAGVLFCLLFSDAFSMTTAASNSKDCLDDLNVGVAVIIDPSAYDNDANKQAVMALQELVKAKEEEKRAESDLFMADVQVAMNVREEPTEESAKVGLLYKDCGGRILERGDGWTRIKSGDLVGWACNDYLVFGEDAENMANEVGFQIAVVQADALRLRREPSEDAKVVGLIAKGESYEVAGEPENGWVPVIYDEDEQGYVSEECVSLEFRIDAGETMVAIEKRKKEEEEAKRKAALTANRGAIVANADETRLLAALIQCEAGTVSEEGMLAVGAVVMNRVRSGAYPNTISGVIYASGQFTPALNGKVATRYNGTVHEACIRAAQRALNGETNVGGATHFKRAGKHDGMLIGGNVFW
;
A
#
# COMPACT_ATOMS: atom_id res chain seq x y z
N MET A 1 13.28 12.24 12.88
CA MET A 1 12.91 13.51 13.56
C MET A 1 11.82 13.20 14.58
N SER A 2 11.80 13.83 15.75
CA SER A 2 10.91 13.44 16.84
C SER A 2 9.45 13.84 16.57
N LYS A 3 8.48 13.07 17.12
CA LYS A 3 7.02 13.36 17.04
C LYS A 3 6.65 14.82 17.40
N ILE A 4 7.45 15.49 18.22
CA ILE A 4 7.27 16.89 18.62
C ILE A 4 7.50 17.88 17.46
N SER A 5 8.39 17.55 16.50
CA SER A 5 8.64 18.37 15.31
C SER A 5 7.49 18.31 14.30
N ARG A 6 6.78 17.17 14.22
CA ARG A 6 5.59 17.03 13.37
C ARG A 6 4.39 17.84 13.89
N MET A 7 4.21 17.91 15.20
CA MET A 7 3.12 18.64 15.84
C MET A 7 3.22 20.18 15.65
N LEU A 8 4.43 20.74 15.63
CA LEU A 8 4.62 22.19 15.41
C LEU A 8 4.43 22.60 13.93
N MET A 9 4.75 21.73 12.97
CA MET A 9 4.58 22.01 11.54
C MET A 9 3.12 22.00 11.08
N VAL A 10 2.30 21.07 11.59
CA VAL A 10 0.89 20.95 11.21
C VAL A 10 0.07 22.15 11.68
N MET A 11 0.38 22.70 12.85
CA MET A 11 -0.35 23.87 13.39
C MET A 11 -0.11 25.15 12.57
N ALA A 12 1.03 25.29 11.89
CA ALA A 12 1.30 26.46 11.06
C ALA A 12 0.55 26.42 9.71
N GLY A 13 0.37 25.23 9.12
CA GLY A 13 -0.31 25.05 7.83
C GLY A 13 -1.82 25.27 7.90
N VAL A 14 -2.47 24.81 8.98
CA VAL A 14 -3.94 24.95 9.16
C VAL A 14 -4.35 26.41 9.42
N LEU A 15 -3.50 27.17 10.11
CA LEU A 15 -3.78 28.60 10.36
C LEU A 15 -3.67 29.43 9.07
N PHE A 16 -2.87 28.99 8.09
CA PHE A 16 -2.69 29.71 6.83
C PHE A 16 -3.84 29.46 5.83
N CYS A 17 -4.43 28.29 5.79
CA CYS A 17 -5.56 27.97 4.90
C CYS A 17 -6.88 28.63 5.32
N LEU A 18 -7.07 28.96 6.61
CA LEU A 18 -8.28 29.64 7.11
C LEU A 18 -8.26 31.16 6.84
N LEU A 19 -7.12 31.73 6.45
CA LEU A 19 -6.98 33.18 6.22
C LEU A 19 -7.04 33.61 4.76
N PHE A 20 -7.14 32.70 3.78
CA PHE A 20 -7.02 33.04 2.35
C PHE A 20 -8.19 32.64 1.44
N SER A 21 -9.35 32.26 1.97
CA SER A 21 -10.49 31.89 1.11
C SER A 21 -11.45 33.02 0.71
N ASP A 22 -11.25 34.27 1.18
CA ASP A 22 -12.13 35.38 0.81
C ASP A 22 -11.38 36.68 0.50
N ALA A 23 -10.66 36.70 -0.61
CA ALA A 23 -10.22 37.96 -1.20
C ALA A 23 -10.33 37.88 -2.72
N PHE A 24 -11.51 38.19 -3.26
CA PHE A 24 -11.65 38.94 -4.51
C PHE A 24 -13.13 39.23 -4.85
N SER A 25 -13.62 40.41 -4.57
CA SER A 25 -14.38 41.25 -5.49
C SER A 25 -14.86 42.53 -4.80
N MET A 26 -14.20 43.62 -5.03
CA MET A 26 -14.76 44.95 -4.78
C MET A 26 -15.41 45.47 -6.06
N THR A 27 -16.71 45.67 -6.05
CA THR A 27 -17.37 46.74 -6.85
C THR A 27 -18.40 47.47 -6.00
N THR A 28 -18.22 48.77 -6.01
CA THR A 28 -18.97 49.81 -5.31
C THR A 28 -20.46 49.85 -5.64
N ALA A 29 -21.33 49.88 -4.62
CA ALA A 29 -22.57 50.68 -4.62
C ALA A 29 -23.06 50.92 -3.19
N ALA A 30 -23.23 52.18 -2.87
CA ALA A 30 -23.80 52.61 -1.60
C ALA A 30 -25.31 52.32 -1.50
N SER A 31 -25.76 51.73 -0.40
CA SER A 31 -26.96 52.19 0.36
C SER A 31 -27.40 51.19 1.46
N ASN A 32 -27.75 51.74 2.61
CA ASN A 32 -28.56 51.25 3.69
C ASN A 32 -27.93 50.40 4.80
N SER A 33 -27.76 51.14 5.87
CA SER A 33 -27.35 50.75 7.20
C SER A 33 -28.29 49.76 7.92
N LYS A 34 -28.21 48.48 7.60
CA LYS A 34 -28.71 47.39 8.47
C LYS A 34 -28.00 46.05 8.33
N ASP A 35 -27.18 45.86 7.30
CA ASP A 35 -26.46 44.59 7.04
C ASP A 35 -24.96 44.63 7.35
N CYS A 36 -24.49 45.62 8.13
CA CYS A 36 -23.07 45.82 8.46
C CYS A 36 -22.54 44.98 9.64
N LEU A 37 -23.20 43.89 9.98
CA LEU A 37 -22.73 42.98 11.05
C LEU A 37 -22.11 41.69 10.54
N ASP A 38 -22.18 41.41 9.25
CA ASP A 38 -21.65 40.15 8.68
C ASP A 38 -20.21 40.24 8.18
N ASP A 39 -19.65 41.45 8.07
CA ASP A 39 -18.23 41.64 7.72
C ASP A 39 -17.42 42.09 8.95
N LEU A 40 -17.23 41.17 9.88
CA LEU A 40 -16.51 41.42 11.12
C LEU A 40 -15.00 41.35 10.91
N ASN A 41 -14.43 42.45 10.47
CA ASN A 41 -13.02 42.77 10.63
C ASN A 41 -12.73 43.33 12.05
N VAL A 42 -13.40 42.78 13.06
CA VAL A 42 -13.35 43.31 14.46
C VAL A 42 -11.99 42.99 15.11
N GLY A 43 -11.30 41.93 14.65
CA GLY A 43 -9.96 41.60 15.16
C GLY A 43 -8.91 42.67 14.88
N VAL A 44 -9.04 43.45 13.80
CA VAL A 44 -8.06 44.47 13.41
C VAL A 44 -8.28 45.76 14.19
N ALA A 45 -9.50 46.13 14.52
CA ALA A 45 -9.80 47.34 15.30
C ALA A 45 -9.29 47.27 16.73
N VAL A 46 -9.29 46.10 17.35
CA VAL A 46 -8.83 45.89 18.73
C VAL A 46 -7.30 45.94 18.85
N ILE A 47 -6.57 45.68 17.75
CA ILE A 47 -5.09 45.70 17.75
C ILE A 47 -4.57 47.16 17.60
N ILE A 48 -5.34 48.07 17.04
CA ILE A 48 -4.88 49.43 16.68
C ILE A 48 -5.05 50.46 17.82
N ASP A 49 -5.92 50.27 18.81
CA ASP A 49 -6.10 51.19 19.90
C ASP A 49 -6.14 50.50 21.29
N PRO A 50 -4.98 50.38 21.97
CA PRO A 50 -4.93 49.81 23.32
C PRO A 50 -5.70 50.62 24.39
N SER A 51 -6.05 51.86 24.12
CA SER A 51 -6.81 52.71 25.06
C SER A 51 -8.31 52.40 25.08
N ALA A 52 -8.81 51.66 24.12
CA ALA A 52 -10.18 51.19 24.05
C ALA A 52 -10.55 50.13 25.13
N TYR A 53 -9.55 49.60 25.82
CA TYR A 53 -9.71 48.51 26.80
C TYR A 53 -10.19 48.96 28.19
N ASP A 54 -10.19 50.26 28.47
CA ASP A 54 -10.41 50.75 29.86
C ASP A 54 -11.85 51.11 30.19
N ASN A 55 -12.79 50.81 29.29
CA ASN A 55 -14.21 51.06 29.51
C ASN A 55 -14.98 49.74 29.71
N ASP A 56 -15.77 49.64 30.79
CA ASP A 56 -16.55 48.43 31.13
C ASP A 56 -17.50 47.99 30.01
N ALA A 57 -17.98 48.92 29.19
CA ALA A 57 -18.83 48.63 28.03
C ALA A 57 -18.06 47.89 26.93
N ASN A 58 -16.77 48.21 26.69
CA ASN A 58 -15.93 47.56 25.70
C ASN A 58 -15.50 46.18 26.19
N LYS A 59 -15.27 45.98 27.50
CA LYS A 59 -15.00 44.63 28.05
C LYS A 59 -16.20 43.71 27.86
N GLN A 60 -17.43 44.21 28.12
CA GLN A 60 -18.64 43.44 27.86
C GLN A 60 -18.85 43.11 26.37
N ALA A 61 -18.56 44.05 25.48
CA ALA A 61 -18.63 43.81 24.03
C ALA A 61 -17.62 42.75 23.54
N VAL A 62 -16.39 42.81 24.06
CA VAL A 62 -15.34 41.81 23.73
C VAL A 62 -15.73 40.43 24.26
N MET A 63 -16.26 40.32 25.48
CA MET A 63 -16.76 39.06 26.04
C MET A 63 -17.92 38.49 25.23
N ALA A 64 -18.89 39.34 24.85
CA ALA A 64 -20.05 38.93 24.03
C ALA A 64 -19.60 38.47 22.62
N LEU A 65 -18.59 39.13 22.04
CA LEU A 65 -17.96 38.70 20.75
C LEU A 65 -17.22 37.39 20.89
N GLN A 66 -16.47 37.19 21.97
CA GLN A 66 -15.78 35.91 22.22
C GLN A 66 -16.80 34.78 22.42
N GLU A 67 -17.91 35.02 23.11
CA GLU A 67 -19.00 34.04 23.24
C GLU A 67 -19.66 33.75 21.88
N LEU A 68 -19.87 34.78 21.04
CA LEU A 68 -20.46 34.63 19.72
C LEU A 68 -19.55 33.88 18.77
N VAL A 69 -18.25 34.18 18.78
CA VAL A 69 -17.23 33.44 17.99
C VAL A 69 -17.19 31.98 18.45
N LYS A 70 -17.16 31.75 19.76
CA LYS A 70 -17.20 30.42 20.34
C LYS A 70 -18.45 29.64 19.95
N ALA A 71 -19.63 30.30 20.02
CA ALA A 71 -20.91 29.71 19.63
C ALA A 71 -20.96 29.38 18.13
N LYS A 72 -20.43 30.26 17.25
CA LYS A 72 -20.29 29.96 15.78
C LYS A 72 -19.30 28.87 15.50
N GLU A 73 -18.20 28.80 16.24
CA GLU A 73 -17.23 27.69 16.11
C GLU A 73 -17.85 26.38 16.60
N GLU A 74 -18.59 26.37 17.68
CA GLU A 74 -19.33 25.21 18.17
C GLU A 74 -20.43 24.78 17.18
N GLU A 75 -21.15 25.72 16.56
CA GLU A 75 -22.14 25.44 15.51
C GLU A 75 -21.48 24.85 14.27
N LYS A 76 -20.36 25.41 13.80
CA LYS A 76 -19.57 24.89 12.70
C LYS A 76 -18.96 23.50 12.99
N ARG A 77 -18.57 23.26 14.25
CA ARG A 77 -18.09 21.94 14.73
C ARG A 77 -19.21 20.92 14.82
N ALA A 78 -20.42 21.34 15.21
CA ALA A 78 -21.61 20.47 15.22
C ALA A 78 -22.04 20.06 13.79
N GLU A 79 -21.71 20.87 12.77
CA GLU A 79 -21.95 20.60 11.35
C GLU A 79 -20.81 19.80 10.68
N SER A 80 -19.68 19.58 11.37
CA SER A 80 -18.57 18.79 10.83
C SER A 80 -19.05 17.38 10.51
N ASP A 81 -18.86 16.97 9.27
CA ASP A 81 -19.18 15.62 8.79
C ASP A 81 -18.01 14.64 9.01
N LEU A 82 -16.94 15.10 9.68
CA LEU A 82 -15.76 14.29 9.99
C LEU A 82 -16.02 13.34 11.16
N PHE A 83 -15.55 12.12 11.04
CA PHE A 83 -15.36 11.18 12.16
C PHE A 83 -13.97 10.56 12.10
N MET A 84 -13.48 10.13 13.26
CA MET A 84 -12.26 9.31 13.37
C MET A 84 -12.56 8.07 14.22
N ALA A 85 -11.84 6.97 13.93
CA ALA A 85 -11.97 5.73 14.71
C ALA A 85 -11.03 5.75 15.91
N ASP A 86 -11.61 5.72 17.13
CA ASP A 86 -10.88 5.60 18.39
C ASP A 86 -10.88 4.15 18.87
N VAL A 87 -10.01 3.35 18.25
CA VAL A 87 -9.86 1.92 18.52
C VAL A 87 -8.41 1.54 18.70
N GLN A 88 -8.14 0.46 19.42
CA GLN A 88 -6.78 -0.03 19.61
C GLN A 88 -6.22 -0.72 18.36
N VAL A 89 -7.05 -1.45 17.63
CA VAL A 89 -6.67 -2.19 16.41
C VAL A 89 -7.65 -1.91 15.29
N ALA A 90 -8.88 -2.38 15.40
CA ALA A 90 -9.92 -2.21 14.39
C ALA A 90 -11.32 -2.44 14.97
N MET A 91 -12.32 -1.85 14.31
CA MET A 91 -13.74 -2.10 14.57
C MET A 91 -14.46 -2.58 13.32
N ASN A 92 -15.60 -3.26 13.51
CA ASN A 92 -16.44 -3.70 12.42
C ASN A 92 -17.37 -2.57 11.94
N VAL A 93 -17.46 -2.41 10.64
CA VAL A 93 -18.52 -1.65 9.98
C VAL A 93 -19.55 -2.62 9.43
N ARG A 94 -20.82 -2.32 9.61
CA ARG A 94 -21.93 -3.23 9.36
C ARG A 94 -22.91 -2.68 8.34
N GLU A 95 -23.71 -3.56 7.76
CA GLU A 95 -24.73 -3.19 6.77
C GLU A 95 -25.89 -2.43 7.40
N GLU A 96 -26.30 -2.81 8.63
CA GLU A 96 -27.38 -2.20 9.39
C GLU A 96 -26.87 -1.81 10.80
N PRO A 97 -27.54 -0.87 11.50
CA PRO A 97 -27.13 -0.37 12.82
C PRO A 97 -27.41 -1.36 13.96
N THR A 98 -26.86 -2.57 13.87
CA THR A 98 -27.02 -3.64 14.86
C THR A 98 -25.79 -4.58 14.87
N GLU A 99 -25.49 -5.17 16.01
CA GLU A 99 -24.36 -6.09 16.17
C GLU A 99 -24.52 -7.41 15.41
N GLU A 100 -25.74 -7.82 15.10
CA GLU A 100 -26.06 -9.04 14.38
C GLU A 100 -25.97 -8.91 12.87
N SER A 101 -25.96 -7.65 12.37
CA SER A 101 -25.90 -7.36 10.93
C SER A 101 -24.58 -7.80 10.30
N ALA A 102 -24.62 -8.05 8.99
CA ALA A 102 -23.46 -8.45 8.21
C ALA A 102 -22.34 -7.41 8.27
N LYS A 103 -21.09 -7.88 8.33
CA LYS A 103 -19.91 -7.01 8.27
C LYS A 103 -19.62 -6.63 6.82
N VAL A 104 -19.52 -5.33 6.55
CA VAL A 104 -19.18 -4.81 5.23
C VAL A 104 -17.72 -4.36 5.13
N GLY A 105 -17.05 -4.14 6.27
CA GLY A 105 -15.64 -3.75 6.32
C GLY A 105 -15.11 -3.57 7.73
N LEU A 106 -13.88 -3.05 7.79
CA LEU A 106 -13.17 -2.71 9.01
C LEU A 106 -12.69 -1.26 8.96
N LEU A 107 -12.83 -0.56 10.08
CA LEU A 107 -12.10 0.66 10.38
C LEU A 107 -10.94 0.29 11.30
N TYR A 108 -9.73 0.58 10.88
CA TYR A 108 -8.54 0.41 11.71
C TYR A 108 -8.30 1.63 12.58
N LYS A 109 -7.38 1.50 13.52
CA LYS A 109 -6.90 2.62 14.31
C LYS A 109 -6.46 3.77 13.39
N ASP A 110 -6.81 4.99 13.79
CA ASP A 110 -6.47 6.23 13.11
C ASP A 110 -7.13 6.42 11.72
N CYS A 111 -8.02 5.50 11.30
CA CYS A 111 -8.85 5.69 10.11
C CYS A 111 -9.97 6.68 10.38
N GLY A 112 -10.35 7.42 9.36
CA GLY A 112 -11.45 8.36 9.44
C GLY A 112 -12.24 8.46 8.14
N GLY A 113 -13.16 9.43 8.09
CA GLY A 113 -13.98 9.67 6.92
C GLY A 113 -15.13 10.62 7.18
N ARG A 114 -16.20 10.48 6.39
CA ARG A 114 -17.36 11.34 6.45
C ARG A 114 -18.56 10.64 7.05
N ILE A 115 -19.34 11.39 7.82
CA ILE A 115 -20.64 10.99 8.33
C ILE A 115 -21.68 11.17 7.23
N LEU A 116 -22.45 10.11 6.96
CA LEU A 116 -23.56 10.15 6.03
C LEU A 116 -24.91 10.32 6.75
N GLU A 117 -25.04 9.69 7.94
CA GLU A 117 -26.28 9.71 8.71
C GLU A 117 -25.95 9.43 10.18
N ARG A 118 -26.55 10.19 11.10
CA ARG A 118 -26.42 9.97 12.54
C ARG A 118 -27.64 9.23 13.06
N GLY A 119 -27.44 8.11 13.76
CA GLY A 119 -28.48 7.35 14.43
C GLY A 119 -28.21 7.21 15.93
N ASP A 120 -29.12 6.55 16.62
CA ASP A 120 -29.01 6.30 18.06
C ASP A 120 -28.02 5.15 18.31
N GLY A 121 -26.85 5.48 18.90
CA GLY A 121 -25.76 4.52 19.15
C GLY A 121 -24.96 4.07 17.91
N TRP A 122 -25.37 4.44 16.72
CA TRP A 122 -24.74 4.08 15.46
C TRP A 122 -24.68 5.26 14.49
N THR A 123 -23.61 5.35 13.73
CA THR A 123 -23.42 6.35 12.68
C THR A 123 -23.15 5.66 11.35
N ARG A 124 -23.89 6.04 10.31
CA ARG A 124 -23.60 5.63 8.94
C ARG A 124 -22.46 6.46 8.39
N ILE A 125 -21.42 5.79 7.96
CA ILE A 125 -20.16 6.44 7.59
C ILE A 125 -19.74 6.07 6.17
N LYS A 126 -18.86 6.94 5.60
CA LYS A 126 -18.08 6.66 4.40
C LYS A 126 -16.61 6.91 4.69
N SER A 127 -15.78 5.86 4.55
CA SER A 127 -14.34 5.90 4.72
C SER A 127 -13.68 5.27 3.49
N GLY A 128 -13.15 6.09 2.59
CA GLY A 128 -12.76 5.62 1.26
C GLY A 128 -13.93 4.97 0.50
N ASP A 129 -13.77 3.71 0.13
CA ASP A 129 -14.81 2.90 -0.53
C ASP A 129 -15.75 2.18 0.46
N LEU A 130 -15.40 2.19 1.74
CA LEU A 130 -16.20 1.56 2.79
C LEU A 130 -17.40 2.44 3.13
N VAL A 131 -18.62 1.90 3.02
CA VAL A 131 -19.86 2.53 3.44
C VAL A 131 -20.63 1.54 4.32
N GLY A 132 -21.10 2.00 5.49
CA GLY A 132 -21.88 1.18 6.41
C GLY A 132 -22.09 1.86 7.74
N TRP A 133 -22.58 1.09 8.71
CA TRP A 133 -22.88 1.55 10.06
C TRP A 133 -21.77 1.17 11.03
N ALA A 134 -21.29 2.13 11.79
CA ALA A 134 -20.28 2.00 12.82
C ALA A 134 -20.86 2.40 14.18
N CYS A 135 -20.50 1.66 15.25
CA CYS A 135 -20.96 1.96 16.61
C CYS A 135 -20.29 3.23 17.14
N ASN A 136 -21.07 4.13 17.72
CA ASN A 136 -20.59 5.43 18.19
C ASN A 136 -19.58 5.34 19.34
N ASP A 137 -19.61 4.26 20.14
CA ASP A 137 -18.68 4.05 21.27
C ASP A 137 -17.20 3.96 20.84
N TYR A 138 -16.95 3.74 19.54
CA TYR A 138 -15.62 3.59 18.95
C TYR A 138 -15.30 4.71 17.95
N LEU A 139 -16.09 5.77 17.93
CA LEU A 139 -15.91 6.92 17.06
C LEU A 139 -15.77 8.20 17.87
N VAL A 140 -14.94 9.09 17.39
CA VAL A 140 -14.89 10.48 17.84
C VAL A 140 -15.38 11.40 16.76
N PHE A 141 -15.97 12.54 17.17
CA PHE A 141 -16.63 13.50 16.31
C PHE A 141 -16.20 14.93 16.67
N GLY A 142 -16.47 15.88 15.78
CA GLY A 142 -16.25 17.30 16.02
C GLY A 142 -14.78 17.61 16.29
N GLU A 143 -14.49 18.38 17.33
CA GLU A 143 -13.14 18.85 17.68
C GLU A 143 -12.17 17.72 17.95
N ASP A 144 -12.60 16.66 18.63
CA ASP A 144 -11.76 15.50 18.93
C ASP A 144 -11.37 14.77 17.64
N ALA A 145 -12.30 14.64 16.68
CA ALA A 145 -12.02 14.06 15.39
C ALA A 145 -11.06 14.93 14.56
N GLU A 146 -11.24 16.27 14.59
CA GLU A 146 -10.35 17.20 13.89
C GLU A 146 -8.94 17.19 14.48
N ASN A 147 -8.81 17.17 15.81
CA ASN A 147 -7.52 17.07 16.49
C ASN A 147 -6.82 15.74 16.15
N MET A 148 -7.55 14.64 16.19
CA MET A 148 -7.01 13.31 15.83
C MET A 148 -6.61 13.26 14.35
N ALA A 149 -7.45 13.78 13.44
CA ALA A 149 -7.13 13.85 12.03
C ALA A 149 -5.87 14.68 11.76
N ASN A 150 -5.69 15.81 12.45
CA ASN A 150 -4.50 16.65 12.33
C ASN A 150 -3.23 15.96 12.88
N GLU A 151 -3.37 15.08 13.88
CA GLU A 151 -2.22 14.33 14.43
C GLU A 151 -1.75 13.20 13.51
N VAL A 152 -2.69 12.47 12.89
CA VAL A 152 -2.40 11.23 12.14
C VAL A 152 -2.46 11.42 10.63
N GLY A 153 -3.07 12.51 10.15
CA GLY A 153 -3.22 12.79 8.73
C GLY A 153 -1.90 13.17 8.05
N PHE A 154 -1.90 13.05 6.75
CA PHE A 154 -0.73 13.31 5.91
C PHE A 154 -1.13 14.07 4.64
N GLN A 155 -0.17 14.73 4.01
CA GLN A 155 -0.39 15.39 2.74
C GLN A 155 0.04 14.48 1.59
N ILE A 156 -0.73 14.50 0.52
CA ILE A 156 -0.36 13.89 -0.75
C ILE A 156 -0.27 14.94 -1.85
N ALA A 157 0.69 14.77 -2.74
CA ALA A 157 0.83 15.54 -3.96
C ALA A 157 0.18 14.77 -5.12
N VAL A 158 -0.92 15.28 -5.67
CA VAL A 158 -1.64 14.71 -6.82
C VAL A 158 -1.19 15.38 -8.09
N VAL A 159 -0.67 14.61 -9.04
CA VAL A 159 -0.11 15.12 -10.30
C VAL A 159 -1.22 15.66 -11.22
N GLN A 160 -1.11 16.94 -11.61
CA GLN A 160 -2.06 17.60 -12.49
C GLN A 160 -1.55 17.68 -13.94
N ALA A 161 -0.25 17.65 -14.16
CA ALA A 161 0.38 17.65 -15.48
C ALA A 161 0.29 16.27 -16.15
N ASP A 162 0.19 16.23 -17.48
CA ASP A 162 0.10 14.96 -18.23
C ASP A 162 1.32 14.06 -18.03
N ALA A 163 2.51 14.67 -17.84
CA ALA A 163 3.73 14.00 -17.44
C ALA A 163 4.59 14.93 -16.59
N LEU A 164 5.02 14.47 -15.42
CA LEU A 164 5.82 15.24 -14.47
C LEU A 164 7.14 14.51 -14.22
N ARG A 165 8.24 15.28 -14.20
CA ARG A 165 9.56 14.73 -13.88
C ARG A 165 9.74 14.67 -12.37
N LEU A 166 10.01 13.49 -11.86
CA LEU A 166 10.49 13.29 -10.50
C LEU A 166 12.01 13.46 -10.48
N ARG A 167 12.50 14.30 -9.61
CA ARG A 167 13.93 14.66 -9.54
C ARG A 167 14.53 14.29 -8.19
N ARG A 168 15.85 14.12 -8.19
CA ARG A 168 16.57 13.74 -6.96
C ARG A 168 16.78 14.92 -6.01
N GLU A 169 16.83 16.14 -6.54
CA GLU A 169 17.05 17.39 -5.79
C GLU A 169 16.07 18.46 -6.28
N PRO A 170 15.76 19.50 -5.47
CA PRO A 170 14.81 20.56 -5.80
C PRO A 170 15.41 21.56 -6.80
N SER A 171 15.70 21.12 -8.03
CA SER A 171 16.28 21.92 -9.09
C SER A 171 15.91 21.39 -10.47
N GLU A 172 15.73 22.29 -11.45
CA GLU A 172 15.46 21.91 -12.85
C GLU A 172 16.63 21.17 -13.51
N ASP A 173 17.85 21.40 -13.07
CA ASP A 173 19.06 20.74 -13.58
C ASP A 173 19.34 19.40 -12.87
N ALA A 174 18.60 19.08 -11.81
CA ALA A 174 18.80 17.87 -11.05
C ALA A 174 18.44 16.61 -11.88
N LYS A 175 19.11 15.50 -11.53
CA LYS A 175 18.89 14.20 -12.17
C LYS A 175 17.41 13.77 -12.06
N VAL A 176 16.82 13.46 -13.20
CA VAL A 176 15.49 12.85 -13.27
C VAL A 176 15.60 11.39 -12.86
N VAL A 177 14.83 10.99 -11.84
CA VAL A 177 14.76 9.61 -11.32
C VAL A 177 13.54 8.87 -11.84
N GLY A 178 12.50 9.59 -12.28
CA GLY A 178 11.28 9.00 -12.83
C GLY A 178 10.44 10.00 -13.63
N LEU A 179 9.47 9.46 -14.37
CA LEU A 179 8.37 10.20 -14.97
C LEU A 179 7.08 9.67 -14.36
N ILE A 180 6.24 10.58 -13.90
CA ILE A 180 4.97 10.29 -13.26
C ILE A 180 3.83 10.88 -14.08
N ALA A 181 2.72 10.14 -14.17
CA ALA A 181 1.60 10.48 -15.01
C ALA A 181 0.53 11.28 -14.23
N LYS A 182 -0.32 11.96 -14.96
CA LYS A 182 -1.46 12.67 -14.41
C LYS A 182 -2.36 11.77 -13.57
N GLY A 183 -2.75 12.26 -12.41
CA GLY A 183 -3.61 11.53 -11.46
C GLY A 183 -2.86 10.58 -10.52
N GLU A 184 -1.56 10.34 -10.73
CA GLU A 184 -0.75 9.65 -9.73
C GLU A 184 -0.59 10.54 -8.50
N SER A 185 -0.48 9.91 -7.32
CA SER A 185 -0.36 10.60 -6.05
C SER A 185 0.78 10.03 -5.21
N TYR A 186 1.48 10.91 -4.50
CA TYR A 186 2.64 10.58 -3.67
C TYR A 186 2.53 11.25 -2.32
N GLU A 187 2.96 10.57 -1.27
CA GLU A 187 3.03 11.16 0.07
C GLU A 187 4.08 12.28 0.10
N VAL A 188 3.72 13.39 0.73
CA VAL A 188 4.60 14.56 0.86
C VAL A 188 5.53 14.35 2.05
N ALA A 189 6.83 14.37 1.82
CA ALA A 189 7.85 14.08 2.83
C ALA A 189 8.16 15.28 3.76
N GLY A 190 7.64 16.48 3.47
CA GLY A 190 7.90 17.70 4.24
C GLY A 190 7.25 18.94 3.59
N GLU A 191 7.52 20.11 4.12
CA GLU A 191 6.96 21.34 3.56
C GLU A 191 7.55 21.66 2.17
N PRO A 192 6.74 22.18 1.23
CA PRO A 192 7.23 22.68 -0.04
C PRO A 192 8.23 23.82 0.16
N GLU A 193 9.33 23.79 -0.57
CA GLU A 193 10.36 24.84 -0.53
C GLU A 193 10.78 25.28 -1.93
N ASN A 194 10.83 26.59 -2.16
CA ASN A 194 11.31 27.19 -3.42
C ASN A 194 10.61 26.66 -4.69
N GLY A 195 9.30 26.35 -4.61
CA GLY A 195 8.51 25.82 -5.73
C GLY A 195 8.68 24.33 -5.98
N TRP A 196 9.25 23.61 -5.02
CA TRP A 196 9.42 22.15 -5.07
C TRP A 196 8.73 21.47 -3.89
N VAL A 197 8.05 20.35 -4.18
CA VAL A 197 7.38 19.49 -3.19
C VAL A 197 8.21 18.23 -3.01
N PRO A 198 8.71 17.96 -1.79
CA PRO A 198 9.37 16.69 -1.48
C PRO A 198 8.34 15.57 -1.41
N VAL A 199 8.55 14.47 -2.14
CA VAL A 199 7.64 13.32 -2.17
C VAL A 199 8.37 12.00 -1.95
N ILE A 200 7.70 11.02 -1.34
CA ILE A 200 8.20 9.65 -1.17
C ILE A 200 7.76 8.85 -2.40
N TYR A 201 8.69 8.24 -3.15
CA TYR A 201 8.38 7.57 -4.40
C TYR A 201 8.71 6.08 -4.45
N ASP A 202 9.60 5.59 -3.57
CA ASP A 202 9.95 4.16 -3.47
C ASP A 202 10.36 3.86 -2.03
N GLU A 203 9.74 2.87 -1.40
CA GLU A 203 9.86 2.51 0.02
C GLU A 203 10.12 3.73 0.93
N ASP A 204 11.38 4.13 1.10
CA ASP A 204 11.79 5.31 1.88
C ASP A 204 12.59 6.33 1.03
N GLU A 205 12.62 6.20 -0.32
CA GLU A 205 13.36 7.14 -1.17
C GLU A 205 12.55 8.42 -1.40
N GLN A 206 13.21 9.56 -1.18
CA GLN A 206 12.65 10.89 -1.37
C GLN A 206 13.09 11.47 -2.72
N GLY A 207 12.13 12.08 -3.42
CA GLY A 207 12.36 12.88 -4.62
C GLY A 207 11.63 14.21 -4.56
N TYR A 208 11.71 14.99 -5.62
CA TYR A 208 11.13 16.33 -5.70
C TYR A 208 10.35 16.50 -6.98
N VAL A 209 9.18 17.12 -6.87
CA VAL A 209 8.31 17.48 -7.98
C VAL A 209 8.04 18.98 -7.97
N SER A 210 7.78 19.58 -9.14
CA SER A 210 7.42 20.99 -9.22
C SER A 210 6.06 21.24 -8.58
N GLU A 211 5.97 22.21 -7.67
CA GLU A 211 4.75 22.59 -6.95
C GLU A 211 3.63 23.03 -7.91
N GLU A 212 3.98 23.73 -9.01
CA GLU A 212 3.00 24.20 -10.01
C GLU A 212 2.29 23.05 -10.75
N CYS A 213 2.86 21.84 -10.70
CA CYS A 213 2.38 20.67 -11.43
C CYS A 213 1.57 19.68 -10.56
N VAL A 214 1.39 19.97 -9.27
CA VAL A 214 0.67 19.13 -8.32
C VAL A 214 -0.36 19.91 -7.53
N SER A 215 -1.40 19.25 -7.05
CA SER A 215 -2.27 19.75 -5.99
C SER A 215 -1.96 19.04 -4.69
N LEU A 216 -1.84 19.76 -3.60
CA LEU A 216 -1.66 19.19 -2.28
C LEU A 216 -3.03 18.91 -1.66
N GLU A 217 -3.24 17.69 -1.23
CA GLU A 217 -4.47 17.26 -0.56
C GLU A 217 -4.11 16.67 0.81
N PHE A 218 -4.87 17.08 1.83
CA PHE A 218 -4.79 16.45 3.14
C PHE A 218 -5.61 15.17 3.15
N ARG A 219 -5.03 14.09 3.63
CA ARG A 219 -5.68 12.78 3.74
C ARG A 219 -5.50 12.16 5.11
N ILE A 220 -6.46 11.34 5.46
CA ILE A 220 -6.44 10.41 6.58
C ILE A 220 -6.62 9.00 6.03
N ASP A 221 -6.13 8.02 6.76
CA ASP A 221 -6.30 6.63 6.38
C ASP A 221 -7.79 6.25 6.33
N ALA A 222 -8.12 5.40 5.39
CA ALA A 222 -9.48 4.95 5.17
C ALA A 222 -9.67 3.49 5.63
N GLY A 223 -10.92 3.16 5.97
CA GLY A 223 -11.32 1.80 6.26
C GLY A 223 -11.26 0.88 5.03
N GLU A 224 -11.23 -0.41 5.28
CA GLU A 224 -11.14 -1.46 4.25
C GLU A 224 -12.46 -2.22 4.13
N THR A 225 -12.96 -2.40 2.90
CA THR A 225 -14.14 -3.26 2.66
C THR A 225 -13.80 -4.74 2.86
N MET A 226 -14.78 -5.58 3.21
CA MET A 226 -14.57 -7.04 3.31
C MET A 226 -14.04 -7.63 2.01
N VAL A 227 -14.47 -7.11 0.85
CA VAL A 227 -13.99 -7.55 -0.46
C VAL A 227 -12.51 -7.25 -0.65
N ALA A 228 -12.05 -6.06 -0.26
CA ALA A 228 -10.64 -5.67 -0.32
C ALA A 228 -9.79 -6.53 0.61
N ILE A 229 -10.27 -6.79 1.85
CA ILE A 229 -9.60 -7.63 2.85
C ILE A 229 -9.44 -9.07 2.33
N GLU A 230 -10.49 -9.65 1.76
CA GLU A 230 -10.44 -11.00 1.19
C GLU A 230 -9.50 -11.10 0.00
N LYS A 231 -9.53 -10.09 -0.88
CA LYS A 231 -8.61 -10.00 -2.03
C LYS A 231 -7.16 -9.95 -1.56
N ARG A 232 -6.82 -9.06 -0.62
CA ARG A 232 -5.47 -8.93 -0.05
C ARG A 232 -4.98 -10.22 0.60
N LYS A 233 -5.84 -10.87 1.42
CA LYS A 233 -5.52 -12.17 2.05
C LYS A 233 -5.21 -13.24 1.02
N LYS A 234 -6.01 -13.31 -0.04
CA LYS A 234 -5.81 -14.28 -1.12
C LYS A 234 -4.50 -14.02 -1.87
N GLU A 235 -4.18 -12.77 -2.16
CA GLU A 235 -2.93 -12.37 -2.80
C GLU A 235 -1.71 -12.69 -1.91
N GLU A 236 -1.80 -12.43 -0.60
CA GLU A 236 -0.76 -12.78 0.37
C GLU A 236 -0.55 -14.30 0.47
N GLU A 237 -1.61 -15.08 0.52
CA GLU A 237 -1.52 -16.55 0.53
C GLU A 237 -0.90 -17.09 -0.76
N GLU A 238 -1.28 -16.52 -1.90
CA GLU A 238 -0.72 -16.89 -3.20
C GLU A 238 0.77 -16.52 -3.30
N ALA A 239 1.15 -15.33 -2.83
CA ALA A 239 2.54 -14.88 -2.75
C ALA A 239 3.37 -15.79 -1.83
N LYS A 240 2.85 -16.13 -0.63
CA LYS A 240 3.50 -17.08 0.29
C LYS A 240 3.66 -18.46 -0.34
N ARG A 241 2.62 -18.95 -1.03
CA ARG A 241 2.69 -20.23 -1.74
C ARG A 241 3.74 -20.20 -2.85
N LYS A 242 3.78 -19.13 -3.65
CA LYS A 242 4.78 -18.93 -4.70
C LYS A 242 6.19 -18.85 -4.13
N ALA A 243 6.40 -18.09 -3.06
CA ALA A 243 7.68 -17.99 -2.38
C ALA A 243 8.15 -19.35 -1.82
N ALA A 244 7.25 -20.14 -1.24
CA ALA A 244 7.58 -21.49 -0.75
C ALA A 244 7.95 -22.45 -1.88
N LEU A 245 7.33 -22.33 -3.06
CA LEU A 245 7.68 -23.15 -4.24
C LEU A 245 9.06 -22.82 -4.80
N THR A 246 9.47 -21.55 -4.70
CA THR A 246 10.75 -21.06 -5.26
C THR A 246 11.85 -20.92 -4.22
N ALA A 247 11.58 -21.21 -2.94
CA ALA A 247 12.57 -21.14 -1.87
C ALA A 247 13.77 -22.02 -2.17
N ASN A 248 14.98 -21.44 -2.13
CA ASN A 248 16.21 -22.18 -2.38
C ASN A 248 16.39 -23.28 -1.33
N ARG A 249 16.63 -24.51 -1.78
CA ARG A 249 16.72 -25.70 -0.94
C ARG A 249 18.15 -26.12 -0.59
N GLY A 250 19.10 -25.25 -0.85
CA GLY A 250 20.51 -25.48 -0.61
C GLY A 250 21.20 -26.23 -1.77
N ALA A 251 22.46 -25.93 -1.98
CA ALA A 251 23.26 -26.57 -3.01
C ALA A 251 23.67 -28.01 -2.64
N ILE A 252 23.78 -28.86 -3.65
CA ILE A 252 24.39 -30.19 -3.54
C ILE A 252 25.64 -30.17 -4.39
N VAL A 253 26.73 -30.59 -3.79
CA VAL A 253 28.00 -30.71 -4.50
C VAL A 253 27.91 -31.90 -5.47
N ALA A 254 28.10 -31.62 -6.77
CA ALA A 254 28.13 -32.61 -7.82
C ALA A 254 29.35 -32.39 -8.71
N ASN A 255 29.92 -33.45 -9.23
CA ASN A 255 31.00 -33.34 -10.19
C ASN A 255 30.45 -33.10 -11.62
N ALA A 256 31.35 -32.89 -12.61
CA ALA A 256 30.93 -32.58 -13.97
C ALA A 256 30.14 -33.74 -14.62
N ASP A 257 30.45 -34.98 -14.27
CA ASP A 257 29.77 -36.16 -14.79
C ASP A 257 28.35 -36.29 -14.24
N GLU A 258 28.15 -36.02 -12.98
CA GLU A 258 26.82 -35.99 -12.33
C GLU A 258 25.95 -34.83 -12.85
N THR A 259 26.54 -33.67 -13.06
CA THR A 259 25.85 -32.51 -13.67
C THR A 259 25.40 -32.87 -15.09
N ARG A 260 26.26 -33.50 -15.88
CA ARG A 260 25.96 -33.94 -17.23
C ARG A 260 24.90 -35.05 -17.26
N LEU A 261 24.93 -35.99 -16.31
CA LEU A 261 23.94 -37.04 -16.17
C LEU A 261 22.57 -36.48 -15.85
N LEU A 262 22.48 -35.55 -14.91
CA LEU A 262 21.23 -34.83 -14.56
C LEU A 262 20.68 -34.07 -15.78
N ALA A 263 21.55 -33.35 -16.51
CA ALA A 263 21.17 -32.63 -17.72
C ALA A 263 20.66 -33.55 -18.83
N ALA A 264 21.27 -34.74 -19.00
CA ALA A 264 20.82 -35.75 -19.96
C ALA A 264 19.41 -36.29 -19.61
N LEU A 265 19.12 -36.51 -18.32
CA LEU A 265 17.80 -36.90 -17.88
C LEU A 265 16.79 -35.77 -18.14
N ILE A 266 17.11 -34.51 -17.73
CA ILE A 266 16.28 -33.33 -17.97
C ILE A 266 15.91 -33.23 -19.45
N GLN A 267 16.87 -33.40 -20.35
CA GLN A 267 16.62 -33.38 -21.80
C GLN A 267 15.65 -34.47 -22.25
N CYS A 268 15.72 -35.65 -21.66
CA CYS A 268 14.82 -36.76 -21.98
C CYS A 268 13.39 -36.56 -21.49
N GLU A 269 13.20 -35.94 -20.32
CA GLU A 269 11.89 -35.81 -19.66
C GLU A 269 11.19 -34.48 -19.99
N ALA A 270 11.92 -33.36 -20.01
CA ALA A 270 11.39 -32.03 -20.22
C ALA A 270 11.58 -31.51 -21.65
N GLY A 271 12.45 -32.09 -22.43
CA GLY A 271 12.87 -31.55 -23.73
C GLY A 271 13.76 -30.32 -23.56
N THR A 272 13.67 -29.37 -24.51
CA THR A 272 14.53 -28.16 -24.56
C THR A 272 13.76 -26.86 -24.76
N VAL A 273 12.44 -26.90 -24.64
CA VAL A 273 11.55 -25.76 -24.99
C VAL A 273 11.22 -24.89 -23.79
N SER A 274 10.96 -25.47 -22.62
CA SER A 274 10.56 -24.76 -21.41
C SER A 274 11.67 -24.77 -20.37
N GLU A 275 12.24 -23.61 -20.07
CA GLU A 275 13.27 -23.48 -19.00
C GLU A 275 12.68 -23.83 -17.63
N GLU A 276 11.44 -23.45 -17.35
CA GLU A 276 10.74 -23.80 -16.12
C GLU A 276 10.51 -25.31 -16.02
N GLY A 277 10.15 -25.97 -17.13
CA GLY A 277 9.98 -27.43 -17.20
C GLY A 277 11.29 -28.17 -16.96
N MET A 278 12.38 -27.69 -17.54
CA MET A 278 13.73 -28.25 -17.34
C MET A 278 14.17 -28.12 -15.88
N LEU A 279 13.99 -26.94 -15.26
CA LEU A 279 14.30 -26.71 -13.86
C LEU A 279 13.43 -27.60 -12.95
N ALA A 280 12.14 -27.70 -13.24
CA ALA A 280 11.20 -28.51 -12.47
C ALA A 280 11.59 -29.99 -12.40
N VAL A 281 11.97 -30.58 -13.53
CA VAL A 281 12.47 -31.97 -13.56
C VAL A 281 13.78 -32.13 -12.78
N GLY A 282 14.73 -31.19 -12.95
CA GLY A 282 15.96 -31.17 -12.17
C GLY A 282 15.70 -31.05 -10.65
N ALA A 283 14.82 -30.17 -10.26
CA ALA A 283 14.43 -29.94 -8.86
C ALA A 283 13.80 -31.18 -8.22
N VAL A 284 12.96 -31.94 -8.95
CA VAL A 284 12.42 -33.23 -8.47
C VAL A 284 13.51 -34.23 -8.17
N VAL A 285 14.51 -34.38 -9.05
CA VAL A 285 15.66 -35.28 -8.81
C VAL A 285 16.38 -34.83 -7.53
N MET A 286 16.65 -33.53 -7.37
CA MET A 286 17.34 -33.01 -6.18
C MET A 286 16.50 -33.15 -4.89
N ASN A 287 15.19 -33.02 -4.98
CA ASN A 287 14.29 -33.28 -3.85
C ASN A 287 14.35 -34.76 -3.45
N ARG A 288 14.39 -35.68 -4.41
CA ARG A 288 14.54 -37.13 -4.12
C ARG A 288 15.87 -37.42 -3.45
N VAL A 289 16.98 -36.86 -3.94
CA VAL A 289 18.32 -37.04 -3.33
C VAL A 289 18.34 -36.55 -1.88
N ARG A 290 17.59 -35.48 -1.55
CA ARG A 290 17.46 -34.95 -0.18
C ARG A 290 16.49 -35.75 0.69
N SER A 291 15.63 -36.54 0.07
CA SER A 291 14.58 -37.30 0.80
C SER A 291 15.13 -38.66 1.24
N GLY A 292 14.93 -39.01 2.49
CA GLY A 292 15.28 -40.35 3.01
C GLY A 292 14.51 -41.53 2.37
N ALA A 293 13.49 -41.21 1.55
CA ALA A 293 12.71 -42.24 0.82
C ALA A 293 13.32 -42.68 -0.50
N TYR A 294 14.40 -42.03 -0.95
CA TYR A 294 15.09 -42.32 -2.21
C TYR A 294 16.60 -42.47 -2.00
N PRO A 295 17.34 -43.02 -2.99
CA PRO A 295 18.81 -43.02 -2.95
C PRO A 295 19.36 -41.59 -2.75
N ASN A 296 20.44 -41.48 -1.99
CA ASN A 296 21.06 -40.20 -1.64
C ASN A 296 22.08 -39.67 -2.67
N THR A 297 22.07 -40.23 -3.88
CA THR A 297 22.96 -39.82 -4.98
C THR A 297 22.14 -39.56 -6.25
N ILE A 298 22.65 -38.67 -7.11
CA ILE A 298 22.01 -38.33 -8.40
C ILE A 298 21.85 -39.57 -9.28
N SER A 299 22.93 -40.33 -9.45
CA SER A 299 22.91 -41.57 -10.25
C SER A 299 21.98 -42.61 -9.63
N GLY A 300 21.98 -42.74 -8.29
CA GLY A 300 21.08 -43.66 -7.57
C GLY A 300 19.61 -43.32 -7.81
N VAL A 301 19.22 -42.05 -7.77
CA VAL A 301 17.84 -41.60 -8.05
C VAL A 301 17.49 -41.82 -9.51
N ILE A 302 18.39 -41.49 -10.45
CA ILE A 302 18.13 -41.58 -11.90
C ILE A 302 17.92 -43.01 -12.35
N TYR A 303 18.74 -43.93 -11.85
CA TYR A 303 18.70 -45.36 -12.24
C TYR A 303 17.89 -46.25 -11.30
N ALA A 304 17.25 -45.70 -10.28
CA ALA A 304 16.35 -46.46 -9.41
C ALA A 304 15.23 -47.12 -10.23
N SER A 305 14.92 -48.37 -9.89
CA SER A 305 13.91 -49.15 -10.60
C SER A 305 12.53 -48.41 -10.57
N GLY A 306 11.92 -48.30 -11.76
CA GLY A 306 10.58 -47.73 -11.91
C GLY A 306 10.49 -46.19 -11.80
N GLN A 307 11.63 -45.48 -11.67
CA GLN A 307 11.61 -44.04 -11.50
C GLN A 307 11.57 -43.27 -12.83
N PHE A 308 12.49 -43.53 -13.73
CA PHE A 308 12.60 -42.82 -15.00
C PHE A 308 12.71 -43.83 -16.18
N THR A 309 11.66 -43.91 -16.99
CA THR A 309 11.63 -44.79 -18.17
C THR A 309 12.81 -44.53 -19.14
N PRO A 310 13.21 -43.26 -19.43
CA PRO A 310 14.37 -43.00 -20.27
C PRO A 310 15.71 -43.52 -19.74
N ALA A 311 15.86 -43.61 -18.41
CA ALA A 311 17.05 -44.19 -17.81
C ALA A 311 17.09 -45.73 -18.01
N LEU A 312 15.95 -46.38 -17.84
CA LEU A 312 15.83 -47.83 -17.96
C LEU A 312 15.96 -48.33 -19.42
N ASN A 313 15.52 -47.55 -20.40
CA ASN A 313 15.57 -47.91 -21.81
C ASN A 313 16.83 -47.42 -22.56
N GLY A 314 17.83 -46.89 -21.82
CA GLY A 314 19.11 -46.45 -22.36
C GLY A 314 19.15 -45.08 -23.04
N LYS A 315 18.01 -44.35 -23.11
CA LYS A 315 17.96 -43.01 -23.73
C LYS A 315 18.83 -42.01 -22.98
N VAL A 316 18.83 -42.03 -21.62
CA VAL A 316 19.67 -41.16 -20.80
C VAL A 316 21.14 -41.44 -21.06
N ALA A 317 21.57 -42.71 -21.16
CA ALA A 317 22.95 -43.07 -21.47
C ALA A 317 23.35 -42.60 -22.87
N THR A 318 22.47 -42.73 -23.85
CA THR A 318 22.71 -42.23 -25.23
C THR A 318 22.89 -40.70 -25.23
N ARG A 319 22.07 -39.94 -24.48
CA ARG A 319 22.23 -38.50 -24.37
C ARG A 319 23.49 -38.10 -23.62
N TYR A 320 23.79 -38.78 -22.53
CA TYR A 320 25.01 -38.56 -21.74
C TYR A 320 26.28 -38.71 -22.57
N ASN A 321 26.37 -39.76 -23.41
CA ASN A 321 27.51 -40.01 -24.27
C ASN A 321 27.51 -39.17 -25.57
N GLY A 322 26.36 -38.62 -25.95
CA GLY A 322 26.17 -37.76 -27.13
C GLY A 322 26.20 -36.27 -26.81
N THR A 323 25.29 -35.51 -27.45
CA THR A 323 25.17 -34.06 -27.22
C THR A 323 24.06 -33.79 -26.19
N VAL A 324 24.43 -33.15 -25.09
CA VAL A 324 23.49 -32.57 -24.10
C VAL A 324 23.32 -31.12 -24.42
N HIS A 325 22.07 -30.68 -24.51
CA HIS A 325 21.73 -29.28 -24.82
C HIS A 325 22.15 -28.34 -23.68
N GLU A 326 22.74 -27.22 -24.04
CA GLU A 326 23.25 -26.20 -23.10
C GLU A 326 22.18 -25.73 -22.07
N ALA A 327 20.92 -25.53 -22.51
CA ALA A 327 19.83 -25.13 -21.59
C ALA A 327 19.57 -26.20 -20.52
N CYS A 328 19.71 -27.51 -20.87
CA CYS A 328 19.56 -28.59 -19.89
C CYS A 328 20.73 -28.62 -18.89
N ILE A 329 21.94 -28.27 -19.33
CA ILE A 329 23.12 -28.17 -18.48
C ILE A 329 22.90 -26.99 -17.47
N ARG A 330 22.46 -25.83 -17.96
CA ARG A 330 22.14 -24.69 -17.08
C ARG A 330 21.04 -25.05 -16.08
N ALA A 331 19.98 -25.72 -16.51
CA ALA A 331 18.88 -26.14 -15.62
C ALA A 331 19.37 -27.13 -14.55
N ALA A 332 20.26 -28.08 -14.93
CA ALA A 332 20.89 -29.00 -13.97
C ALA A 332 21.73 -28.23 -12.93
N GLN A 333 22.56 -27.26 -13.35
CA GLN A 333 23.35 -26.42 -12.45
C GLN A 333 22.48 -25.62 -11.51
N ARG A 334 21.36 -25.00 -11.98
CA ARG A 334 20.41 -24.27 -11.15
C ARG A 334 19.78 -25.20 -10.10
N ALA A 335 19.33 -26.38 -10.49
CA ALA A 335 18.75 -27.36 -9.55
C ALA A 335 19.79 -27.85 -8.52
N LEU A 336 21.05 -28.08 -8.93
CA LEU A 336 22.14 -28.41 -8.02
C LEU A 336 22.44 -27.32 -7.02
N ASN A 337 22.34 -26.03 -7.42
CA ASN A 337 22.49 -24.87 -6.55
C ASN A 337 21.26 -24.68 -5.62
N GLY A 338 20.29 -25.57 -5.65
CA GLY A 338 19.11 -25.56 -4.76
C GLY A 338 17.95 -24.79 -5.31
N GLU A 339 18.03 -24.24 -6.52
CA GLU A 339 16.91 -23.54 -7.15
C GLU A 339 15.79 -24.52 -7.49
N THR A 340 14.54 -24.10 -7.24
CA THR A 340 13.34 -24.89 -7.49
C THR A 340 12.17 -23.98 -7.87
N ASN A 341 11.24 -24.52 -8.62
CA ASN A 341 9.94 -23.95 -8.93
C ASN A 341 8.79 -24.91 -8.61
N VAL A 342 9.12 -26.04 -7.97
CA VAL A 342 8.17 -27.09 -7.58
C VAL A 342 8.17 -27.35 -6.06
N GLY A 343 8.87 -26.52 -5.28
CA GLY A 343 8.99 -26.70 -3.83
C GLY A 343 9.56 -28.07 -3.48
N GLY A 344 8.86 -28.82 -2.66
CA GLY A 344 9.24 -30.15 -2.21
C GLY A 344 8.74 -31.32 -3.07
N ALA A 345 8.13 -31.05 -4.23
CA ALA A 345 7.57 -32.12 -5.07
C ALA A 345 8.61 -33.19 -5.43
N THR A 346 8.23 -34.44 -5.28
CA THR A 346 9.06 -35.61 -5.59
C THR A 346 8.51 -36.44 -6.74
N HIS A 347 7.36 -36.11 -7.26
CA HIS A 347 6.69 -36.79 -8.35
C HIS A 347 6.35 -35.83 -9.48
N PHE A 348 6.35 -36.37 -10.70
CA PHE A 348 5.75 -35.68 -11.84
C PHE A 348 5.26 -36.69 -12.88
N LYS A 349 4.36 -36.25 -13.71
CA LYS A 349 3.80 -36.99 -14.83
C LYS A 349 3.40 -36.03 -15.95
N ARG A 350 3.36 -36.50 -17.18
CA ARG A 350 2.81 -35.72 -18.29
C ARG A 350 1.40 -35.25 -17.97
N ALA A 351 1.08 -34.00 -18.33
CA ALA A 351 -0.21 -33.39 -18.06
C ALA A 351 -1.39 -34.28 -18.47
N GLY A 352 -2.37 -34.40 -17.58
CA GLY A 352 -3.55 -35.26 -17.70
C GLY A 352 -4.48 -35.05 -16.50
N LYS A 353 -5.09 -36.13 -15.99
CA LYS A 353 -6.07 -36.08 -14.90
C LYS A 353 -5.43 -36.06 -13.47
N HIS A 354 -4.22 -35.57 -13.32
CA HIS A 354 -3.57 -35.45 -12.01
C HIS A 354 -3.67 -34.04 -11.46
N ASP A 355 -3.97 -33.92 -10.18
CA ASP A 355 -3.90 -32.66 -9.47
C ASP A 355 -2.45 -32.34 -9.11
N GLY A 356 -2.04 -31.08 -9.26
CA GLY A 356 -0.69 -30.63 -8.98
C GLY A 356 -0.31 -29.38 -9.78
N MET A 357 0.96 -29.01 -9.75
CA MET A 357 1.48 -27.85 -10.45
C MET A 357 1.77 -28.19 -11.91
N LEU A 358 1.12 -27.51 -12.85
CA LEU A 358 1.35 -27.67 -14.28
C LEU A 358 2.52 -26.77 -14.73
N ILE A 359 3.65 -27.38 -15.13
CA ILE A 359 4.85 -26.69 -15.59
C ILE A 359 5.44 -27.45 -16.78
N GLY A 360 5.70 -26.73 -17.90
CA GLY A 360 6.36 -27.32 -19.08
C GLY A 360 5.69 -28.56 -19.65
N GLY A 361 4.35 -28.68 -19.50
CA GLY A 361 3.58 -29.83 -20.00
C GLY A 361 3.57 -31.04 -19.06
N ASN A 362 4.15 -30.94 -17.87
CA ASN A 362 4.10 -31.94 -16.80
C ASN A 362 3.38 -31.38 -15.56
N VAL A 363 2.76 -32.27 -14.79
CA VAL A 363 2.15 -31.97 -13.49
C VAL A 363 3.06 -32.51 -12.40
N PHE A 364 3.35 -31.68 -11.39
CA PHE A 364 4.28 -31.97 -10.29
C PHE A 364 3.55 -31.95 -8.94
N TRP A 365 3.85 -32.91 -8.00
CA TRP A 365 3.27 -33.02 -6.66
C TRP A 365 4.19 -33.64 -5.62
#